data_fa856b2ae7694e92d157dd4094f29133
#
_entry.id   fa856b2ae7694e92d157dd4094f29133
#
_cell.length_a   1.000
_cell.length_b   1.000
_cell.length_c   1.000
_cell.angle_alpha   90.00
_cell.angle_beta   90.00
_cell.angle_gamma   90.00
#
_symmetry.space_group_name_H-M   'P 1'
#
loop_
_entity.id
_entity.type
_entity.pdbx_description
1 polymer ?
#
loop_
_entity_poly.entity_id
_entity_poly.type
_entity_poly.pdbx_seq_one_letter_code
_entity_poly.pdbx_strand_id
1 'polypeptide(L)'
;MKYFIKTFGCQQNKADSERIARDFKSRGMTTAKNYQQADYIVINTCMIRESAENRVYGLVHNLQKLKSASRRMKIIVTGCMVGMAFRDKTGLYLKKIREKLPGVDEFMPIEEVGFDFAPLRTDKLNAWVPISNGCNNFCT
;
A
#
# COMPACT_ATOMS: atom_id res chain seq x y z
N MET A 1 7.75 17.32 3.05
CA MET A 1 7.45 15.96 3.54
C MET A 1 7.90 14.93 2.52
N LYS A 2 8.39 13.81 2.99
CA LYS A 2 8.92 12.72 2.15
C LYS A 2 8.08 11.46 2.30
N TYR A 3 7.89 10.73 1.22
CA TYR A 3 7.20 9.46 1.24
C TYR A 3 8.09 8.32 0.75
N PHE A 4 7.81 7.12 1.23
CA PHE A 4 8.44 5.88 0.81
C PHE A 4 7.37 4.82 0.55
N ILE A 5 7.43 4.17 -0.62
CA ILE A 5 6.49 3.12 -0.98
C ILE A 5 7.21 1.78 -0.99
N LYS A 6 6.73 0.83 -0.22
CA LYS A 6 7.15 -0.57 -0.26
C LYS A 6 6.08 -1.43 -0.89
N THR A 7 6.40 -2.04 -2.01
CA THR A 7 5.48 -2.90 -2.76
C THR A 7 5.80 -4.36 -2.49
N PHE A 8 4.79 -5.11 -2.07
CA PHE A 8 4.81 -6.56 -1.97
C PHE A 8 3.70 -7.11 -2.87
N GLY A 9 4.06 -7.91 -3.86
CA GLY A 9 3.05 -8.54 -4.70
C GLY A 9 3.43 -8.67 -6.17
N CYS A 10 2.45 -8.53 -7.04
CA CYS A 10 2.53 -8.74 -8.48
C CYS A 10 2.65 -7.42 -9.26
N GLN A 11 2.52 -7.52 -10.58
CA GLN A 11 2.56 -6.37 -11.50
C GLN A 11 1.42 -5.36 -11.22
N GLN A 12 0.24 -5.84 -10.82
CA GLN A 12 -0.86 -4.96 -10.41
C GLN A 12 -0.44 -4.05 -9.25
N ASN A 13 0.22 -4.61 -8.23
CA ASN A 13 0.70 -3.79 -7.11
C ASN A 13 1.78 -2.77 -7.54
N LYS A 14 2.58 -3.08 -8.56
CA LYS A 14 3.53 -2.10 -9.12
C LYS A 14 2.79 -0.94 -9.79
N ALA A 15 1.79 -1.23 -10.63
CA ALA A 15 0.96 -0.21 -11.24
C ALA A 15 0.25 0.68 -10.21
N ASP A 16 -0.28 0.06 -9.16
CA ASP A 16 -0.92 0.78 -8.05
C ASP A 16 0.08 1.68 -7.32
N SER A 17 1.31 1.21 -7.11
CA SER A 17 2.37 2.00 -6.49
C SER A 17 2.79 3.21 -7.33
N GLU A 18 2.79 3.10 -8.67
CA GLU A 18 3.02 4.23 -9.56
C GLU A 18 1.92 5.29 -9.47
N ARG A 19 0.65 4.87 -9.31
CA ARG A 19 -0.47 5.79 -9.08
C ARG A 19 -0.36 6.49 -7.72
N ILE A 20 -0.09 5.73 -6.67
CA ILE A 20 0.12 6.26 -5.31
C ILE A 20 1.27 7.27 -5.31
N ALA A 21 2.39 6.95 -5.96
CA ALA A 21 3.53 7.87 -6.06
C ALA A 21 3.14 9.18 -6.76
N ARG A 22 2.29 9.10 -7.78
CA ARG A 22 1.80 10.31 -8.48
C ARG A 22 0.93 11.16 -7.57
N ASP A 23 0.02 10.55 -6.82
CA ASP A 23 -0.85 11.25 -5.87
C ASP A 23 -0.01 11.98 -4.80
N PHE A 24 0.95 11.30 -4.17
CA PHE A 24 1.84 11.93 -3.18
C PHE A 24 2.68 13.07 -3.78
N LYS A 25 3.15 12.89 -5.01
CA LYS A 25 3.91 13.95 -5.71
C LYS A 25 3.04 15.15 -6.06
N SER A 26 1.77 14.95 -6.44
CA SER A 26 0.82 16.04 -6.71
C SER A 26 0.54 16.88 -5.46
N ARG A 27 0.65 16.28 -4.29
CA ARG A 27 0.57 16.96 -2.98
C ARG A 27 1.89 17.64 -2.55
N GLY A 28 2.87 17.75 -3.44
CA GLY A 28 4.16 18.41 -3.18
C GLY A 28 5.15 17.58 -2.35
N MET A 29 4.91 16.28 -2.19
CA MET A 29 5.82 15.41 -1.46
C MET A 29 6.93 14.88 -2.37
N THR A 30 8.09 14.60 -1.79
CA THR A 30 9.25 14.03 -2.48
C THR A 30 9.51 12.60 -2.02
N THR A 31 10.10 11.78 -2.90
CA THR A 31 10.43 10.40 -2.58
C THR A 31 11.61 10.31 -1.62
N ALA A 32 11.49 9.53 -0.56
CA ALA A 32 12.59 9.19 0.34
C ALA A 32 13.43 8.03 -0.22
N LYS A 33 14.73 8.02 0.05
CA LYS A 33 15.62 6.93 -0.35
C LYS A 33 15.37 5.62 0.42
N ASN A 34 14.92 5.75 1.67
CA ASN A 34 14.61 4.64 2.56
C ASN A 34 13.51 5.05 3.54
N TYR A 35 12.94 4.09 4.25
CA TYR A 35 11.86 4.33 5.22
C TYR A 35 12.31 5.13 6.45
N GLN A 36 13.61 5.14 6.80
CA GLN A 36 14.12 5.93 7.92
C GLN A 36 14.04 7.45 7.65
N GLN A 37 14.02 7.85 6.39
CA GLN A 37 13.97 9.25 5.98
C GLN A 37 12.57 9.70 5.55
N ALA A 38 11.58 8.81 5.61
CA ALA A 38 10.22 9.09 5.18
C ALA A 38 9.35 9.59 6.33
N ASP A 39 8.48 10.54 6.03
CA ASP A 39 7.40 10.99 6.91
C ASP A 39 6.14 10.15 6.71
N TYR A 40 5.96 9.62 5.49
CA TYR A 40 4.89 8.72 5.09
C TYR A 40 5.47 7.42 4.54
N ILE A 41 5.08 6.30 5.10
CA ILE A 41 5.44 4.97 4.60
C ILE A 41 4.18 4.29 4.12
N VAL A 42 4.13 4.01 2.83
CA VAL A 42 3.03 3.30 2.19
C VAL A 42 3.46 1.87 1.90
N ILE A 43 2.72 0.93 2.44
CA ILE A 43 2.92 -0.50 2.22
C ILE A 43 1.80 -1.00 1.31
N ASN A 44 2.15 -1.26 0.06
CA ASN A 44 1.22 -1.83 -0.91
C ASN A 44 1.38 -3.35 -0.92
N THR A 45 0.33 -4.05 -0.53
CA THR A 45 0.38 -5.49 -0.25
C THR A 45 -0.56 -6.30 -1.14
N CYS A 46 -0.18 -7.56 -1.38
CA CYS A 46 -0.98 -8.56 -2.07
C CYS A 46 -1.64 -9.51 -1.06
N MET A 47 -2.81 -10.01 -1.39
CA MET A 47 -3.56 -10.96 -0.57
C MET A 47 -3.30 -12.42 -0.94
N ILE A 48 -2.81 -12.69 -2.14
CA ILE A 48 -2.75 -14.05 -2.71
C ILE A 48 -1.55 -14.86 -2.15
N ARG A 49 -0.56 -14.20 -1.59
CA ARG A 49 0.66 -14.85 -1.10
C ARG A 49 0.82 -14.66 0.39
N GLU A 50 0.67 -15.73 1.16
CA GLU A 50 0.92 -15.75 2.59
C GLU A 50 2.32 -15.22 2.96
N SER A 51 3.32 -15.52 2.15
CA SER A 51 4.67 -14.97 2.31
C SER A 51 4.73 -13.43 2.21
N ALA A 52 3.83 -12.82 1.44
CA ALA A 52 3.74 -11.36 1.36
C ALA A 52 3.10 -10.78 2.63
N GLU A 53 2.06 -11.42 3.17
CA GLU A 53 1.46 -11.01 4.45
C GLU A 53 2.48 -11.05 5.59
N ASN A 54 3.23 -12.14 5.72
CA ASN A 54 4.24 -12.28 6.78
C ASN A 54 5.33 -11.21 6.68
N ARG A 55 5.73 -10.83 5.47
CA ARG A 55 6.68 -9.72 5.25
C ARG A 55 6.09 -8.37 5.65
N VAL A 56 4.81 -8.15 5.42
CA VAL A 56 4.11 -6.93 5.84
C VAL A 56 4.07 -6.85 7.35
N TYR A 57 3.70 -7.93 8.04
CA TYR A 57 3.68 -7.99 9.51
C TYR A 57 5.07 -7.70 10.11
N GLY A 58 6.12 -8.33 9.58
CA GLY A 58 7.49 -8.09 10.02
C GLY A 58 7.94 -6.64 9.79
N LEU A 59 7.63 -6.07 8.63
CA LEU A 59 7.97 -4.68 8.34
C LEU A 59 7.23 -3.70 9.26
N VAL A 60 5.91 -3.85 9.43
CA VAL A 60 5.12 -2.98 10.30
C VAL A 60 5.63 -3.03 11.74
N HIS A 61 5.95 -4.23 12.25
CA HIS A 61 6.53 -4.39 13.59
C HIS A 61 7.85 -3.62 13.75
N ASN A 62 8.73 -3.69 12.75
CA ASN A 62 9.99 -2.93 12.76
C ASN A 62 9.77 -1.42 12.69
N LEU A 63 8.79 -0.99 11.87
CA LEU A 63 8.44 0.43 11.76
C LEU A 63 7.82 0.99 13.05
N GLN A 64 7.05 0.19 13.78
CA GLN A 64 6.52 0.56 15.09
C GLN A 64 7.64 0.88 16.09
N LYS A 65 8.68 0.06 16.12
CA LYS A 65 9.86 0.31 16.97
C LYS A 65 10.54 1.63 16.63
N LEU A 66 10.64 1.95 15.33
CA LEU A 66 11.20 3.22 14.89
C LEU A 66 10.29 4.41 15.23
N LYS A 67 8.98 4.22 15.13
CA LYS A 67 7.97 5.25 15.46
C LYS A 67 7.97 5.59 16.95
N SER A 68 8.10 4.59 17.82
CA SER A 68 8.17 4.81 19.28
C SER A 68 9.45 5.53 19.74
N ALA A 69 10.52 5.48 18.94
CA ALA A 69 11.79 6.16 19.21
C ALA A 69 11.82 7.65 18.80
N SER A 70 10.68 8.36 18.78
CA SER A 70 10.51 9.81 18.60
C SER A 70 10.31 10.36 17.18
N ARG A 71 9.73 9.60 16.25
CA ARG A 71 9.49 10.13 14.91
C ARG A 71 8.00 10.23 14.55
N ARG A 72 7.59 11.41 14.06
CA ARG A 72 6.26 11.64 13.47
C ARG A 72 6.16 10.96 12.08
N MET A 73 6.10 9.64 12.08
CA MET A 73 5.99 8.82 10.90
C MET A 73 4.56 8.30 10.79
N LYS A 74 3.96 8.39 9.61
CA LYS A 74 2.67 7.76 9.32
C LYS A 74 2.88 6.49 8.50
N ILE A 75 2.27 5.39 8.96
CA ILE A 75 2.28 4.09 8.29
C ILE A 75 0.91 3.86 7.67
N ILE A 76 0.90 3.74 6.35
CA ILE A 76 -0.31 3.51 5.55
C ILE A 76 -0.19 2.13 4.91
N VAL A 77 -1.22 1.30 5.05
CA VAL A 77 -1.31 0.01 4.36
C VAL A 77 -2.40 0.06 3.31
N THR A 78 -2.10 -0.41 2.12
CA THR A 78 -3.00 -0.44 0.97
C THR A 78 -2.81 -1.71 0.14
N GLY A 79 -3.52 -1.83 -0.97
CA GLY A 79 -3.44 -2.95 -1.89
C GLY A 79 -4.58 -3.94 -1.73
N CYS A 80 -4.44 -5.12 -2.34
CA CYS A 80 -5.51 -6.11 -2.44
C CYS A 80 -6.04 -6.57 -1.07
N MET A 81 -5.18 -6.69 -0.07
CA MET A 81 -5.56 -7.08 1.29
C MET A 81 -6.52 -6.07 1.91
N VAL A 82 -6.22 -4.79 1.77
CA VAL A 82 -7.07 -3.70 2.30
C VAL A 82 -8.35 -3.59 1.50
N GLY A 83 -8.28 -3.64 0.17
CA GLY A 83 -9.45 -3.61 -0.70
C GLY A 83 -10.45 -4.72 -0.38
N MET A 84 -9.97 -5.94 -0.12
CA MET A 84 -10.82 -7.06 0.32
C MET A 84 -11.45 -6.79 1.69
N ALA A 85 -10.69 -6.24 2.62
CA ALA A 85 -11.18 -5.93 3.96
C ALA A 85 -12.30 -4.88 3.94
N PHE A 86 -12.21 -3.89 3.06
CA PHE A 86 -13.26 -2.87 2.89
C PHE A 86 -14.49 -3.39 2.12
N ARG A 87 -14.32 -4.38 1.25
CA ARG A 87 -15.43 -5.05 0.55
C ARG A 87 -16.16 -6.07 1.41
N ASP A 88 -15.55 -6.55 2.49
CA ASP A 88 -16.19 -7.43 3.45
C ASP A 88 -17.29 -6.70 4.23
N LYS A 89 -18.54 -6.95 3.85
CA LYS A 89 -19.72 -6.33 4.48
C LYS A 89 -19.86 -6.65 5.96
N THR A 90 -19.23 -7.73 6.44
CA THR A 90 -19.27 -8.11 7.86
C THR A 90 -18.35 -7.25 8.71
N GLY A 91 -17.33 -6.63 8.11
CA GLY A 91 -16.30 -5.86 8.81
C GLY A 91 -15.32 -6.72 9.64
N LEU A 92 -15.52 -8.04 9.70
CA LEU A 92 -14.70 -8.94 10.51
C LEU A 92 -13.26 -9.01 9.99
N TYR A 93 -13.08 -8.99 8.68
CA TYR A 93 -11.75 -9.07 8.08
C TYR A 93 -10.94 -7.79 8.34
N LEU A 94 -11.55 -6.63 8.22
CA LEU A 94 -10.92 -5.35 8.56
C LEU A 94 -10.51 -5.29 10.05
N LYS A 95 -11.39 -5.75 10.94
CA LYS A 95 -11.10 -5.87 12.37
C LYS A 95 -9.89 -6.75 12.61
N LYS A 96 -9.85 -7.95 11.99
CA LYS A 96 -8.74 -8.89 12.09
C LYS A 96 -7.40 -8.29 11.63
N ILE A 97 -7.41 -7.55 10.52
CA ILE A 97 -6.21 -6.88 10.01
C ILE A 97 -5.75 -5.79 10.99
N ARG A 98 -6.66 -4.98 11.51
CA ARG A 98 -6.33 -3.94 12.49
C ARG A 98 -5.72 -4.51 13.76
N GLU A 99 -6.24 -5.63 14.26
CA GLU A 99 -5.69 -6.33 15.43
C GLU A 99 -4.27 -6.87 15.17
N LYS A 100 -4.00 -7.35 13.96
CA LYS A 100 -2.68 -7.86 13.56
C LYS A 100 -1.66 -6.76 13.25
N LEU A 101 -2.11 -5.58 12.92
CA LEU A 101 -1.29 -4.44 12.49
C LEU A 101 -1.56 -3.18 13.33
N PRO A 102 -1.36 -3.24 14.66
CA PRO A 102 -1.75 -2.16 15.57
C PRO A 102 -0.97 -0.86 15.38
N GLY A 103 0.17 -0.89 14.66
CA GLY A 103 0.99 0.31 14.40
C GLY A 103 0.66 1.06 13.12
N VAL A 104 -0.30 0.57 12.36
CA VAL A 104 -0.75 1.22 11.13
C VAL A 104 -1.67 2.38 11.48
N ASP A 105 -1.37 3.55 10.92
CA ASP A 105 -2.19 4.77 11.14
C ASP A 105 -3.40 4.80 10.22
N GLU A 106 -3.26 4.24 9.00
CA GLU A 106 -4.30 4.31 7.99
C GLU A 106 -4.32 3.05 7.12
N PHE A 107 -5.52 2.53 6.88
CA PHE A 107 -5.79 1.51 5.89
C PHE A 107 -6.52 2.17 4.72
N MET A 108 -5.82 2.29 3.59
CA MET A 108 -6.29 3.03 2.42
C MET A 108 -6.75 2.06 1.32
N PRO A 109 -8.04 2.03 0.97
CA PRO A 109 -8.51 1.23 -0.15
C PRO A 109 -7.86 1.66 -1.45
N ILE A 110 -7.31 0.72 -2.20
CA ILE A 110 -6.55 1.02 -3.42
C ILE A 110 -7.42 1.60 -4.52
N GLU A 111 -8.70 1.31 -4.51
CA GLU A 111 -9.69 1.78 -5.46
C GLU A 111 -9.92 3.30 -5.39
N GLU A 112 -9.58 3.93 -4.26
CA GLU A 112 -9.80 5.36 -4.03
C GLU A 112 -8.60 6.23 -4.41
N VAL A 113 -7.48 5.63 -4.82
CA VAL A 113 -6.22 6.36 -4.98
C VAL A 113 -5.80 6.53 -6.42
N GLY A 114 -5.59 7.78 -6.81
CA GLY A 114 -4.78 8.16 -7.96
C GLY A 114 -5.32 7.79 -9.34
N PHE A 115 -6.63 7.57 -9.50
CA PHE A 115 -7.23 7.32 -10.82
C PHE A 115 -7.27 8.57 -11.70
N ASP A 116 -7.31 9.75 -11.10
CA ASP A 116 -7.40 11.04 -11.80
C ASP A 116 -6.06 11.50 -12.39
N PHE A 117 -4.98 10.80 -12.08
CA PHE A 117 -3.63 11.18 -12.52
C PHE A 117 -2.97 10.10 -13.37
N ALA A 118 -2.25 10.54 -14.40
CA ALA A 118 -1.36 9.64 -15.13
C ALA A 118 -0.29 9.08 -14.18
N PRO A 119 -0.07 7.75 -14.13
CA PRO A 119 0.90 7.15 -13.22
C PRO A 119 2.33 7.62 -13.51
N LEU A 120 3.14 7.71 -12.45
CA LEU A 120 4.58 7.92 -12.61
C LEU A 120 5.21 6.62 -13.09
N ARG A 121 5.75 6.63 -14.28
CA ARG A 121 6.46 5.49 -14.84
C ARG A 121 7.85 5.39 -14.22
N THR A 122 8.14 4.26 -13.62
CA THR A 122 9.45 3.96 -13.02
C THR A 122 10.33 3.18 -13.96
N ASP A 123 9.74 2.48 -14.92
CA ASP A 123 10.44 1.72 -15.95
C ASP A 123 10.36 2.44 -17.30
N LYS A 124 11.49 2.49 -18.03
CA LYS A 124 11.56 3.14 -19.35
C LYS A 124 10.98 2.29 -20.48
N LEU A 125 10.97 0.97 -20.31
CA LEU A 125 10.56 0.02 -21.34
C LEU A 125 9.19 -0.58 -21.09
N ASN A 126 8.76 -0.66 -19.84
CA ASN A 126 7.50 -1.30 -19.44
C ASN A 126 6.55 -0.30 -18.81
N ALA A 127 5.29 -0.37 -19.21
CA ALA A 127 4.20 0.39 -18.61
C ALA A 127 3.10 -0.58 -18.16
N TRP A 128 2.81 -0.60 -16.87
CA TRP A 128 1.71 -1.38 -16.32
C TRP A 128 0.43 -0.57 -16.39
N VAL A 129 -0.55 -1.06 -17.15
CA VAL A 129 -1.86 -0.41 -17.30
C VAL A 129 -2.91 -1.31 -16.65
N PRO A 130 -3.43 -0.95 -15.47
CA PRO A 130 -4.53 -1.71 -14.88
C PRO A 130 -5.80 -1.52 -15.73
N ILE A 131 -6.40 -2.62 -16.15
CA ILE A 131 -7.61 -2.64 -16.97
C ILE A 131 -8.87 -3.00 -16.18
N SER A 132 -8.72 -3.58 -15.00
CA SER A 132 -9.83 -3.88 -14.09
C SER A 132 -9.34 -4.06 -12.66
N ASN A 133 -10.22 -3.86 -11.68
CA ASN A 133 -9.98 -4.13 -10.26
C ASN A 133 -10.64 -5.43 -9.77
N GLY A 134 -10.88 -6.34 -10.66
CA GLY A 134 -11.50 -7.63 -10.35
C GLY A 134 -12.45 -8.10 -11.45
N CYS A 135 -13.05 -9.24 -11.21
CA CYS A 135 -14.00 -9.86 -12.13
C CYS A 135 -15.08 -10.56 -11.31
N ASN A 136 -16.33 -10.46 -11.76
CA ASN A 136 -17.46 -11.15 -11.13
C ASN A 136 -17.75 -12.54 -11.76
N ASN A 137 -16.91 -12.99 -12.69
CA ASN A 137 -17.05 -14.29 -13.30
C ASN A 137 -16.40 -15.34 -12.41
N PHE A 138 -17.13 -16.42 -12.18
CA PHE A 138 -16.64 -17.61 -11.51
C PHE A 138 -15.99 -18.53 -12.56
N CYS A 139 -14.68 -18.40 -12.71
CA CYS A 139 -13.91 -19.28 -13.59
C CYS A 139 -13.63 -20.60 -12.84
N THR A 140 -14.03 -21.69 -13.41
CA THR A 140 -13.73 -23.05 -12.91
C THR A 140 -12.40 -23.56 -13.41
#